data_f7bb1519f3fbb30cd644b113590c7908
#
_entry.id   f7bb1519f3fbb30cd644b113590c7908
#
_cell.length_a   1.000
_cell.length_b   1.000
_cell.length_c   1.000
_cell.angle_alpha   90.00
_cell.angle_beta   90.00
_cell.angle_gamma   90.00
#
_symmetry.space_group_name_H-M   'P 1'
#
loop_
_entity.id
_entity.type
_entity.pdbx_description
1 polymer ?
#
loop_
_entity_poly.entity_id
_entity_poly.type
_entity_poly.pdbx_seq_one_letter_code
_entity_poly.pdbx_strand_id
1 'polypeptide(L)'
;MLLLLAFALTSMPVSGVVAQGSRAPAPTSDIAAQPGDKVSLKIYRESDLSGEFVVPEDGIVVFPKIGPVAVNHMSTDSLHNLLITQYSKSLRDPAIEVTVLRRVNVIGAVRSPGFYYADPTVTVKGALALAGGVTPEGNRNKLELLRDGKRTSVSLSNQGSIADSPIQSGDQVFAPDKSWLSRNTALVVSGVTGLALVAVTIIRK
;
A
#
# COMPACT_ATOMS: atom_id res chain seq x y z
N MET A 1 -46.96 68.49 -9.59
CA MET A 1 -45.99 67.70 -10.40
C MET A 1 -45.30 66.73 -9.35
N LEU A 2 -45.86 65.55 -9.20
CA LEU A 2 -45.53 64.64 -8.13
C LEU A 2 -44.71 63.50 -8.68
N LEU A 3 -43.45 63.36 -8.28
CA LEU A 3 -42.53 62.27 -8.71
C LEU A 3 -42.64 61.13 -7.72
N LEU A 4 -43.24 60.00 -8.16
CA LEU A 4 -43.28 58.74 -7.41
C LEU A 4 -41.97 57.96 -7.64
N LEU A 5 -41.18 57.80 -6.58
CA LEU A 5 -40.00 56.95 -6.54
C LEU A 5 -40.46 55.51 -6.20
N ALA A 6 -40.37 54.62 -7.16
CA ALA A 6 -40.63 53.18 -6.93
C ALA A 6 -39.39 52.54 -6.36
N PHE A 7 -39.49 52.02 -5.15
CA PHE A 7 -38.45 51.23 -4.47
C PHE A 7 -38.56 49.79 -4.89
N ALA A 8 -37.65 49.35 -5.76
CA ALA A 8 -37.58 47.96 -6.17
C ALA A 8 -36.86 47.14 -5.08
N LEU A 9 -37.63 46.24 -4.42
CA LEU A 9 -37.11 45.30 -3.45
C LEU A 9 -36.52 44.11 -4.21
N THR A 10 -35.21 44.05 -4.37
CA THR A 10 -34.51 42.89 -4.93
C THR A 10 -34.37 41.79 -3.87
N SER A 11 -35.16 40.76 -4.01
CA SER A 11 -35.04 39.52 -3.22
C SER A 11 -33.79 38.75 -3.65
N MET A 12 -32.78 38.62 -2.74
CA MET A 12 -31.62 37.74 -2.96
C MET A 12 -32.05 36.28 -2.75
N PRO A 13 -31.67 35.36 -3.65
CA PRO A 13 -31.87 33.93 -3.41
C PRO A 13 -30.93 33.47 -2.30
N VAL A 14 -31.48 32.88 -1.27
CA VAL A 14 -30.73 32.15 -0.23
C VAL A 14 -30.11 30.92 -0.93
N SER A 15 -28.80 30.96 -1.13
CA SER A 15 -28.03 29.79 -1.60
C SER A 15 -28.15 28.69 -0.56
N GLY A 16 -28.83 27.59 -0.92
CA GLY A 16 -28.93 26.41 -0.10
C GLY A 16 -27.54 25.85 0.22
N VAL A 17 -27.25 25.69 1.50
CA VAL A 17 -26.09 24.93 1.97
C VAL A 17 -26.27 23.51 1.47
N VAL A 18 -25.48 23.14 0.46
CA VAL A 18 -25.37 21.74 0.03
C VAL A 18 -24.73 20.99 1.20
N ALA A 19 -25.52 20.20 1.91
CA ALA A 19 -25.02 19.24 2.88
C ALA A 19 -23.98 18.37 2.17
N GLN A 20 -22.71 18.48 2.60
CA GLN A 20 -21.68 17.56 2.20
C GLN A 20 -22.12 16.16 2.60
N GLY A 21 -22.56 15.40 1.61
CA GLY A 21 -22.92 14.01 1.78
C GLY A 21 -21.77 13.31 2.50
N SER A 22 -22.07 12.78 3.68
CA SER A 22 -21.20 11.88 4.41
C SER A 22 -20.69 10.84 3.41
N ARG A 23 -19.40 10.94 3.04
CA ARG A 23 -18.74 9.96 2.19
C ARG A 23 -18.85 8.65 2.95
N ALA A 24 -19.74 7.78 2.50
CA ALA A 24 -19.81 6.41 3.00
C ALA A 24 -18.36 5.88 3.04
N PRO A 25 -17.93 5.22 4.13
CA PRO A 25 -16.63 4.59 4.17
C PRO A 25 -16.54 3.75 2.91
N ALA A 26 -15.44 3.94 2.15
CA ALA A 26 -15.17 3.10 0.99
C ALA A 26 -15.34 1.64 1.44
N PRO A 27 -15.96 0.77 0.63
CA PRO A 27 -16.09 -0.62 1.00
C PRO A 27 -14.69 -1.09 1.37
N THR A 28 -14.49 -1.39 2.64
CA THR A 28 -13.32 -2.12 3.11
C THR A 28 -13.36 -3.37 2.26
N SER A 29 -12.48 -3.47 1.28
CA SER A 29 -12.39 -4.66 0.44
C SER A 29 -12.24 -5.80 1.43
N ASP A 30 -13.26 -6.63 1.48
CA ASP A 30 -13.40 -7.76 2.40
C ASP A 30 -12.36 -8.80 1.96
N ILE A 31 -11.11 -8.49 2.29
CA ILE A 31 -9.95 -9.16 1.72
C ILE A 31 -9.70 -10.38 2.57
N ALA A 32 -10.07 -11.54 2.03
CA ALA A 32 -9.84 -12.83 2.65
C ALA A 32 -8.38 -13.03 3.06
N ALA A 33 -8.16 -13.64 4.23
CA ALA A 33 -6.85 -14.08 4.67
C ALA A 33 -6.31 -15.14 3.70
N GLN A 34 -5.05 -15.01 3.30
CA GLN A 34 -4.39 -15.92 2.38
C GLN A 34 -3.20 -16.62 3.06
N PRO A 35 -2.79 -17.82 2.58
CA PRO A 35 -1.58 -18.47 3.07
C PRO A 35 -0.36 -17.55 3.01
N GLY A 36 0.36 -17.49 4.12
CA GLY A 36 1.50 -16.61 4.29
C GLY A 36 1.20 -15.24 4.91
N ASP A 37 -0.04 -14.80 4.97
CA ASP A 37 -0.43 -13.62 5.73
C ASP A 37 -0.27 -13.85 7.24
N LYS A 38 -0.41 -12.81 8.04
CA LYS A 38 -0.49 -12.89 9.49
C LYS A 38 -1.82 -12.40 10.01
N VAL A 39 -2.37 -13.10 10.96
CA VAL A 39 -3.50 -12.63 11.76
C VAL A 39 -2.94 -12.06 13.07
N SER A 40 -3.08 -10.76 13.27
CA SER A 40 -2.81 -10.09 14.53
C SER A 40 -4.08 -10.10 15.37
N LEU A 41 -4.02 -10.77 16.51
CA LEU A 41 -5.10 -10.87 17.48
C LEU A 41 -4.70 -10.13 18.75
N LYS A 42 -5.50 -9.15 19.17
CA LYS A 42 -5.34 -8.47 20.45
C LYS A 42 -6.62 -8.61 21.26
N ILE A 43 -6.51 -9.14 22.47
CA ILE A 43 -7.59 -9.28 23.41
C ILE A 43 -7.28 -8.40 24.62
N TYR A 44 -8.15 -7.46 24.91
CA TYR A 44 -7.94 -6.52 26.00
C TYR A 44 -7.80 -7.24 27.35
N ARG A 45 -6.74 -6.92 28.10
CA ARG A 45 -6.34 -7.55 29.38
C ARG A 45 -5.94 -9.01 29.31
N GLU A 46 -5.83 -9.60 28.13
CA GLU A 46 -5.44 -11.01 27.94
C GLU A 46 -4.20 -11.07 27.01
N SER A 47 -3.04 -10.67 27.54
CA SER A 47 -1.79 -10.68 26.78
C SER A 47 -1.39 -12.08 26.34
N ASP A 48 -1.67 -13.09 27.16
CA ASP A 48 -1.32 -14.50 26.91
C ASP A 48 -2.13 -15.13 25.75
N LEU A 49 -3.25 -14.50 25.39
CA LEU A 49 -4.11 -14.91 24.28
C LEU A 49 -3.91 -14.05 23.05
N SER A 50 -3.19 -12.92 23.20
CA SER A 50 -2.89 -11.97 22.13
C SER A 50 -1.60 -12.37 21.43
N GLY A 51 -1.51 -12.12 20.11
CA GLY A 51 -0.31 -12.43 19.34
C GLY A 51 -0.50 -12.30 17.85
N GLU A 52 0.58 -12.59 17.12
CA GLU A 52 0.59 -12.66 15.66
C GLU A 52 0.72 -14.13 15.22
N PHE A 53 -0.19 -14.56 14.38
CA PHE A 53 -0.28 -15.94 13.90
C PHE A 53 -0.12 -15.95 12.38
N VAL A 54 0.87 -16.67 11.87
CA VAL A 54 1.04 -16.85 10.42
C VAL A 54 -0.01 -17.83 9.91
N VAL A 55 -0.65 -17.49 8.80
CA VAL A 55 -1.58 -18.38 8.10
C VAL A 55 -0.77 -19.39 7.30
N PRO A 56 -0.82 -20.68 7.66
CA PRO A 56 -0.09 -21.72 6.94
C PRO A 56 -0.80 -22.08 5.61
N GLU A 57 -0.19 -22.97 4.81
CA GLU A 57 -0.72 -23.32 3.49
C GLU A 57 -2.08 -24.05 3.57
N ASP A 58 -2.34 -24.77 4.64
CA ASP A 58 -3.64 -25.42 4.90
C ASP A 58 -4.74 -24.45 5.34
N GLY A 59 -4.36 -23.18 5.63
CA GLY A 59 -5.28 -22.13 6.06
C GLY A 59 -5.84 -22.33 7.48
N ILE A 60 -5.23 -23.19 8.30
CA ILE A 60 -5.69 -23.49 9.67
C ILE A 60 -4.74 -22.83 10.67
N VAL A 61 -5.22 -21.81 11.36
CA VAL A 61 -4.48 -21.13 12.42
C VAL A 61 -4.90 -21.68 13.79
N VAL A 62 -3.92 -22.00 14.63
CA VAL A 62 -4.17 -22.47 16.00
C VAL A 62 -4.13 -21.28 16.95
N PHE A 63 -5.30 -20.90 17.47
CA PHE A 63 -5.40 -19.83 18.45
C PHE A 63 -5.38 -20.36 19.88
N PRO A 64 -4.76 -19.65 20.83
CA PRO A 64 -4.76 -20.05 22.23
C PRO A 64 -6.18 -20.25 22.76
N LYS A 65 -6.38 -21.27 23.60
CA LYS A 65 -7.65 -21.69 24.24
C LYS A 65 -8.77 -22.16 23.32
N ILE A 66 -8.84 -21.72 22.06
CA ILE A 66 -9.90 -22.17 21.13
C ILE A 66 -9.44 -23.23 20.12
N GLY A 67 -8.12 -23.40 19.96
CA GLY A 67 -7.56 -24.42 19.07
C GLY A 67 -7.57 -24.04 17.58
N PRO A 68 -7.64 -25.03 16.66
CA PRO A 68 -7.53 -24.81 15.23
C PRO A 68 -8.79 -24.14 14.66
N VAL A 69 -8.58 -23.09 13.87
CA VAL A 69 -9.62 -22.34 13.17
C VAL A 69 -9.21 -22.21 11.71
N ALA A 70 -10.08 -22.61 10.78
CA ALA A 70 -9.87 -22.39 9.36
C ALA A 70 -10.12 -20.91 9.04
N VAL A 71 -9.07 -20.20 8.64
CA VAL A 71 -9.12 -18.75 8.32
C VAL A 71 -9.02 -18.47 6.83
N ASN A 72 -8.72 -19.49 6.03
CA ASN A 72 -8.53 -19.37 4.59
C ASN A 72 -9.80 -18.83 3.91
N HIS A 73 -9.64 -17.83 3.06
CA HIS A 73 -10.74 -17.13 2.35
C HIS A 73 -11.81 -16.51 3.26
N MET A 74 -11.53 -16.38 4.56
CA MET A 74 -12.43 -15.73 5.51
C MET A 74 -12.13 -14.24 5.57
N SER A 75 -13.16 -13.42 5.46
CA SER A 75 -13.02 -11.98 5.62
C SER A 75 -12.59 -11.60 7.03
N THR A 76 -11.94 -10.44 7.18
CA THR A 76 -11.55 -9.93 8.50
C THR A 76 -12.73 -9.82 9.44
N ASP A 77 -13.89 -9.34 8.95
CA ASP A 77 -15.10 -9.20 9.75
C ASP A 77 -15.68 -10.56 10.15
N SER A 78 -15.69 -11.52 9.23
CA SER A 78 -16.15 -12.89 9.53
C SER A 78 -15.25 -13.57 10.55
N LEU A 79 -13.93 -13.42 10.42
CA LEU A 79 -12.95 -13.93 11.37
C LEU A 79 -13.11 -13.27 12.75
N HIS A 80 -13.28 -11.95 12.80
CA HIS A 80 -13.53 -11.21 14.03
C HIS A 80 -14.78 -11.73 14.78
N ASN A 81 -15.92 -11.86 14.07
CA ASN A 81 -17.16 -12.35 14.65
C ASN A 81 -17.04 -13.79 15.16
N LEU A 82 -16.34 -14.64 14.39
CA LEU A 82 -16.08 -16.02 14.80
C LEU A 82 -15.22 -16.06 16.07
N LEU A 83 -14.14 -15.30 16.12
CA LEU A 83 -13.26 -15.27 17.30
C LEU A 83 -13.98 -14.72 18.54
N ILE A 84 -14.77 -13.64 18.40
CA ILE A 84 -15.63 -13.15 19.50
C ILE A 84 -16.51 -14.28 20.00
N THR A 85 -17.22 -14.98 19.12
CA THR A 85 -18.13 -16.06 19.49
C THR A 85 -17.41 -17.19 20.23
N GLN A 86 -16.21 -17.56 19.79
CA GLN A 86 -15.44 -18.64 20.42
C GLN A 86 -14.84 -18.22 21.77
N TYR A 87 -14.24 -17.02 21.85
CA TYR A 87 -13.66 -16.53 23.09
C TYR A 87 -14.70 -16.18 24.15
N SER A 88 -15.92 -15.75 23.78
CA SER A 88 -17.02 -15.49 24.72
C SER A 88 -17.47 -16.72 25.50
N LYS A 89 -17.11 -17.94 25.06
CA LYS A 89 -17.36 -19.17 25.83
C LYS A 89 -16.45 -19.29 27.05
N SER A 90 -15.28 -18.64 27.04
CA SER A 90 -14.25 -18.77 28.08
C SER A 90 -13.94 -17.43 28.75
N LEU A 91 -14.24 -16.31 28.11
CA LEU A 91 -14.02 -14.96 28.61
C LEU A 91 -15.36 -14.23 28.73
N ARG A 92 -15.47 -13.39 29.75
CA ARG A 92 -16.66 -12.58 29.96
C ARG A 92 -16.50 -11.25 29.20
N ASP A 93 -17.33 -11.03 28.17
CA ASP A 93 -17.35 -9.82 27.35
C ASP A 93 -15.96 -9.42 26.80
N PRO A 94 -15.32 -10.27 25.97
CA PRO A 94 -13.98 -10.03 25.48
C PRO A 94 -13.98 -8.90 24.44
N ALA A 95 -13.19 -7.85 24.67
CA ALA A 95 -12.89 -6.84 23.65
C ALA A 95 -11.73 -7.36 22.77
N ILE A 96 -12.05 -7.72 21.53
CA ILE A 96 -11.13 -8.35 20.57
C ILE A 96 -10.89 -7.41 19.39
N GLU A 97 -9.63 -7.20 19.04
CA GLU A 97 -9.20 -6.56 17.79
C GLU A 97 -8.53 -7.61 16.92
N VAL A 98 -8.96 -7.72 15.66
CA VAL A 98 -8.40 -8.65 14.67
C VAL A 98 -7.97 -7.84 13.45
N THR A 99 -6.73 -8.01 13.04
CA THR A 99 -6.18 -7.40 11.83
C THR A 99 -5.47 -8.46 11.00
N VAL A 100 -5.79 -8.55 9.72
CA VAL A 100 -5.06 -9.42 8.78
C VAL A 100 -3.96 -8.60 8.12
N LEU A 101 -2.70 -8.94 8.41
CA LEU A 101 -1.52 -8.30 7.84
C LEU A 101 -1.11 -9.03 6.56
N ARG A 102 -0.98 -8.30 5.46
CA ARG A 102 -0.60 -8.82 4.15
C ARG A 102 0.89 -9.07 4.06
N ARG A 103 1.28 -10.22 3.51
CA ARG A 103 2.67 -10.51 3.22
C ARG A 103 3.07 -9.92 1.87
N VAL A 104 4.06 -9.03 1.87
CA VAL A 104 4.64 -8.41 0.68
C VAL A 104 6.13 -8.74 0.61
N ASN A 105 6.63 -9.09 -0.56
CA ASN A 105 8.04 -9.29 -0.81
C ASN A 105 8.65 -8.07 -1.51
N VAL A 106 9.64 -7.44 -0.91
CA VAL A 106 10.34 -6.29 -1.49
C VAL A 106 11.78 -6.69 -1.80
N ILE A 107 12.17 -6.63 -3.06
CA ILE A 107 13.47 -7.10 -3.53
C ILE A 107 14.14 -6.12 -4.50
N GLY A 108 15.42 -6.31 -4.77
CA GLY A 108 16.25 -5.49 -5.66
C GLY A 108 16.96 -4.35 -4.94
N ALA A 109 17.11 -3.21 -5.60
CA ALA A 109 17.86 -2.06 -5.13
C ALA A 109 17.09 -1.25 -4.07
N VAL A 110 16.75 -1.89 -2.95
CA VAL A 110 16.15 -1.30 -1.76
C VAL A 110 17.12 -1.44 -0.58
N ARG A 111 16.92 -0.65 0.48
CA ARG A 111 17.86 -0.62 1.61
C ARG A 111 17.84 -1.92 2.41
N SER A 112 16.67 -2.52 2.59
CA SER A 112 16.47 -3.76 3.32
C SER A 112 15.52 -4.68 2.54
N PRO A 113 16.04 -5.52 1.61
CA PRO A 113 15.21 -6.49 0.90
C PRO A 113 14.67 -7.55 1.87
N GLY A 114 13.44 -8.01 1.64
CA GLY A 114 12.83 -9.06 2.45
C GLY A 114 11.31 -9.12 2.38
N PHE A 115 10.74 -9.98 3.24
CA PHE A 115 9.31 -10.08 3.44
C PHE A 115 8.86 -9.09 4.51
N TYR A 116 7.78 -8.38 4.22
CA TYR A 116 7.15 -7.43 5.12
C TYR A 116 5.69 -7.81 5.34
N TYR A 117 5.23 -7.58 6.56
CA TYR A 117 3.82 -7.73 6.91
C TYR A 117 3.26 -6.33 7.17
N ALA A 118 2.21 -5.99 6.46
CA ALA A 118 1.64 -4.66 6.55
C ALA A 118 0.10 -4.70 6.49
N ASP A 119 -0.50 -3.71 7.09
CA ASP A 119 -1.94 -3.50 7.06
C ASP A 119 -2.44 -3.34 5.60
N PRO A 120 -3.63 -3.85 5.24
CA PRO A 120 -4.21 -3.71 3.91
C PRO A 120 -4.37 -2.27 3.40
N THR A 121 -4.34 -1.27 4.29
CA THR A 121 -4.37 0.15 3.92
C THR A 121 -3.03 0.69 3.41
N VAL A 122 -1.94 -0.03 3.69
CA VAL A 122 -0.60 0.34 3.22
C VAL A 122 -0.53 0.20 1.70
N THR A 123 0.03 1.20 1.06
CA THR A 123 0.21 1.21 -0.41
C THR A 123 1.51 0.54 -0.82
N VAL A 124 1.69 0.29 -2.12
CA VAL A 124 2.96 -0.20 -2.68
C VAL A 124 4.13 0.74 -2.34
N LYS A 125 3.90 2.06 -2.35
CA LYS A 125 4.88 3.05 -1.85
C LYS A 125 5.21 2.85 -0.37
N GLY A 126 4.17 2.58 0.43
CA GLY A 126 4.33 2.27 1.86
C GLY A 126 5.17 1.03 2.09
N ALA A 127 4.94 -0.04 1.32
CA ALA A 127 5.74 -1.26 1.39
C ALA A 127 7.23 -1.00 1.07
N LEU A 128 7.52 -0.16 0.06
CA LEU A 128 8.89 0.27 -0.22
C LEU A 128 9.49 1.10 0.92
N ALA A 129 8.69 1.94 1.57
CA ALA A 129 9.14 2.72 2.73
C ALA A 129 9.50 1.81 3.91
N LEU A 130 8.74 0.74 4.15
CA LEU A 130 9.07 -0.29 5.15
C LEU A 130 10.43 -0.95 4.86
N ALA A 131 10.76 -1.16 3.58
CA ALA A 131 12.09 -1.66 3.15
C ALA A 131 13.20 -0.59 3.19
N GLY A 132 12.96 0.57 3.79
CA GLY A 132 13.92 1.67 3.87
C GLY A 132 14.06 2.49 2.57
N GLY A 133 13.17 2.26 1.61
CA GLY A 133 13.14 2.95 0.32
C GLY A 133 14.14 2.41 -0.70
N VAL A 134 14.04 2.94 -1.91
CA VAL A 134 14.94 2.60 -3.02
C VAL A 134 16.31 3.25 -2.80
N THR A 135 17.39 2.48 -2.98
CA THR A 135 18.76 2.97 -2.84
C THR A 135 19.12 4.02 -3.91
N PRO A 136 20.21 4.78 -3.76
CA PRO A 136 20.68 5.71 -4.79
C PRO A 136 20.95 5.04 -6.14
N GLU A 137 21.33 3.78 -6.14
CA GLU A 137 21.61 2.95 -7.32
C GLU A 137 20.33 2.46 -7.98
N GLY A 138 19.22 2.41 -7.22
CA GLY A 138 17.93 1.91 -7.70
C GLY A 138 17.20 2.91 -8.59
N ASN A 139 16.40 2.39 -9.50
CA ASN A 139 15.59 3.19 -10.42
C ASN A 139 14.16 3.38 -9.90
N ARG A 140 13.88 4.55 -9.33
CA ARG A 140 12.56 4.90 -8.75
C ARG A 140 11.44 5.00 -9.78
N ASN A 141 11.77 5.15 -11.06
CA ASN A 141 10.80 5.35 -12.13
C ASN A 141 10.48 4.06 -12.91
N LYS A 142 11.17 2.96 -12.60
CA LYS A 142 11.02 1.67 -13.30
C LYS A 142 10.84 0.51 -12.31
N LEU A 143 10.09 0.74 -11.23
CA LEU A 143 9.74 -0.35 -10.32
C LEU A 143 8.79 -1.32 -11.02
N GLU A 144 8.81 -2.56 -10.59
CA GLU A 144 7.91 -3.60 -11.08
C GLU A 144 7.11 -4.18 -9.91
N LEU A 145 5.81 -4.25 -10.07
CA LEU A 145 4.90 -4.96 -9.17
C LEU A 145 4.47 -6.25 -9.85
N LEU A 146 4.78 -7.37 -9.23
CA LEU A 146 4.22 -8.67 -9.60
C LEU A 146 3.05 -8.97 -8.65
N ARG A 147 1.85 -9.03 -9.21
CA ARG A 147 0.59 -9.32 -8.52
C ARG A 147 -0.18 -10.36 -9.33
N ASP A 148 -0.62 -11.45 -8.70
CA ASP A 148 -1.35 -12.54 -9.36
C ASP A 148 -0.67 -13.06 -10.65
N GLY A 149 0.66 -13.17 -10.64
CA GLY A 149 1.46 -13.56 -11.81
C GLY A 149 1.58 -12.48 -12.89
N LYS A 150 0.92 -11.34 -12.74
CA LYS A 150 0.98 -10.22 -13.69
C LYS A 150 2.02 -9.18 -13.27
N ARG A 151 2.96 -8.91 -14.17
CA ARG A 151 3.99 -7.89 -13.96
C ARG A 151 3.50 -6.53 -14.47
N THR A 152 3.56 -5.52 -13.64
CA THR A 152 3.13 -4.15 -13.95
C THR A 152 4.24 -3.17 -13.59
N SER A 153 4.58 -2.27 -14.51
CA SER A 153 5.55 -1.21 -14.25
C SER A 153 4.94 -0.13 -13.36
N VAL A 154 5.69 0.28 -12.35
CA VAL A 154 5.28 1.24 -11.33
C VAL A 154 6.30 2.37 -11.25
N SER A 155 5.83 3.61 -11.23
CA SER A 155 6.69 4.79 -11.04
C SER A 155 6.30 5.52 -9.76
N LEU A 156 7.29 5.88 -8.93
CA LEU A 156 7.05 6.66 -7.71
C LEU A 156 6.80 8.14 -8.00
N SER A 157 7.16 8.62 -9.18
CA SER A 157 6.99 10.03 -9.57
C SER A 157 5.58 10.37 -10.02
N ASN A 158 4.79 9.38 -10.45
CA ASN A 158 3.43 9.61 -10.95
C ASN A 158 2.43 9.51 -9.81
N GLN A 159 1.68 10.58 -9.55
CA GLN A 159 0.54 10.57 -8.63
C GLN A 159 -0.63 9.80 -9.25
N GLY A 160 -1.38 9.07 -8.42
CA GLY A 160 -2.51 8.24 -8.88
C GLY A 160 -2.10 6.99 -9.65
N SER A 161 -0.83 6.59 -9.57
CA SER A 161 -0.34 5.34 -10.17
C SER A 161 -0.66 4.14 -9.27
N ILE A 162 -0.44 2.93 -9.80
CA ILE A 162 -0.50 1.67 -9.04
C ILE A 162 0.36 1.70 -7.76
N ALA A 163 1.38 2.58 -7.70
CA ALA A 163 2.17 2.81 -6.49
C ALA A 163 1.35 3.33 -5.30
N ASP A 164 0.23 4.00 -5.56
CA ASP A 164 -0.71 4.50 -4.56
C ASP A 164 -1.84 3.50 -4.26
N SER A 165 -1.86 2.33 -4.94
CA SER A 165 -2.83 1.28 -4.65
C SER A 165 -2.47 0.52 -3.38
N PRO A 166 -3.46 0.02 -2.62
CA PRO A 166 -3.21 -0.87 -1.49
C PRO A 166 -2.46 -2.13 -1.91
N ILE A 167 -1.62 -2.63 -1.00
CA ILE A 167 -0.95 -3.92 -1.17
C ILE A 167 -1.95 -5.08 -1.10
N GLN A 168 -1.60 -6.17 -1.77
CA GLN A 168 -2.31 -7.44 -1.69
C GLN A 168 -1.37 -8.54 -1.21
N SER A 169 -1.95 -9.62 -0.68
CA SER A 169 -1.18 -10.78 -0.25
C SER A 169 -0.40 -11.38 -1.41
N GLY A 170 0.88 -11.67 -1.18
CA GLY A 170 1.75 -12.22 -2.20
C GLY A 170 2.32 -11.22 -3.19
N ASP A 171 2.01 -9.93 -3.06
CA ASP A 171 2.64 -8.89 -3.89
C ASP A 171 4.16 -8.96 -3.80
N GLN A 172 4.83 -8.83 -4.95
CA GLN A 172 6.26 -8.70 -5.01
C GLN A 172 6.63 -7.37 -5.68
N VAL A 173 7.35 -6.54 -4.95
CA VAL A 173 7.83 -5.25 -5.44
C VAL A 173 9.31 -5.37 -5.75
N PHE A 174 9.67 -5.20 -7.03
CA PHE A 174 11.05 -5.24 -7.51
C PHE A 174 11.55 -3.85 -7.87
N ALA A 175 12.67 -3.46 -7.28
CA ALA A 175 13.37 -2.21 -7.59
C ALA A 175 14.62 -2.53 -8.42
N PRO A 176 14.62 -2.31 -9.75
CA PRO A 176 15.80 -2.54 -10.57
C PRO A 176 16.87 -1.49 -10.34
N ASP A 177 18.11 -1.85 -10.60
CA ASP A 177 19.22 -0.91 -10.65
C ASP A 177 19.09 0.08 -11.80
N LYS A 178 19.65 1.26 -11.64
CA LYS A 178 19.90 2.18 -12.76
C LYS A 178 20.88 1.55 -13.73
N SER A 179 20.64 1.74 -15.04
CA SER A 179 21.60 1.29 -16.06
C SER A 179 22.96 1.94 -15.83
N TRP A 180 24.03 1.26 -16.20
CA TRP A 180 25.41 1.78 -16.15
C TRP A 180 25.49 3.16 -16.84
N LEU A 181 24.81 3.31 -17.97
CA LEU A 181 24.80 4.55 -18.75
C LEU A 181 24.21 5.73 -17.96
N SER A 182 23.13 5.50 -17.20
CA SER A 182 22.51 6.54 -16.37
C SER A 182 23.32 6.90 -15.12
N ARG A 183 24.17 5.99 -14.66
CA ARG A 183 25.08 6.24 -13.53
C ARG A 183 26.33 7.02 -13.96
N ASN A 184 26.77 6.87 -15.21
CA ASN A 184 28.01 7.43 -15.73
C ASN A 184 27.77 8.46 -16.85
N THR A 185 26.68 9.20 -16.78
CA THR A 185 26.34 10.22 -17.80
C THR A 185 27.46 11.26 -18.01
N ALA A 186 28.12 11.67 -16.94
CA ALA A 186 29.23 12.63 -17.03
C ALA A 186 30.40 12.08 -17.88
N LEU A 187 30.74 10.78 -17.73
CA LEU A 187 31.80 10.14 -18.51
C LEU A 187 31.41 9.98 -19.97
N VAL A 188 30.13 9.65 -20.21
CA VAL A 188 29.60 9.48 -21.59
C VAL A 188 29.59 10.82 -22.31
N VAL A 189 29.12 11.87 -21.67
CA VAL A 189 29.08 13.23 -22.25
C VAL A 189 30.49 13.74 -22.52
N SER A 190 31.42 13.57 -21.58
CA SER A 190 32.82 13.99 -21.78
C SER A 190 33.52 13.20 -22.89
N GLY A 191 33.24 11.91 -23.02
CA GLY A 191 33.75 11.07 -24.10
C GLY A 191 33.25 11.52 -25.47
N VAL A 192 31.96 11.82 -25.59
CA VAL A 192 31.37 12.28 -26.87
C VAL A 192 31.88 13.67 -27.26
N THR A 193 32.01 14.60 -26.32
CA THR A 193 32.57 15.93 -26.61
C THR A 193 34.04 15.88 -26.96
N GLY A 194 34.81 15.01 -26.31
CA GLY A 194 36.24 14.78 -26.67
C GLY A 194 36.41 14.25 -28.08
N LEU A 195 35.63 13.26 -28.48
CA LEU A 195 35.63 12.71 -29.84
C LEU A 195 35.21 13.73 -30.88
N ALA A 196 34.19 14.55 -30.62
CA ALA A 196 33.74 15.61 -31.51
C ALA A 196 34.83 16.67 -31.75
N LEU A 197 35.57 17.06 -30.71
CA LEU A 197 36.69 18.01 -30.84
C LEU A 197 37.85 17.44 -31.68
N VAL A 198 38.20 16.15 -31.52
CA VAL A 198 39.20 15.47 -32.30
C VAL A 198 38.77 15.39 -33.79
N ALA A 199 37.52 15.03 -34.06
CA ALA A 199 37.00 14.99 -35.42
C ALA A 199 37.07 16.36 -36.15
N VAL A 200 36.67 17.43 -35.46
CA VAL A 200 36.74 18.81 -36.00
C VAL A 200 38.19 19.22 -36.29
N THR A 201 39.15 18.78 -35.48
CA THR A 201 40.56 19.11 -35.69
C THR A 201 41.17 18.36 -36.90
N ILE A 202 40.70 17.15 -37.13
CA ILE A 202 41.15 16.34 -38.31
C ILE A 202 40.56 16.89 -39.61
N ILE A 203 39.28 17.31 -39.62
CA ILE A 203 38.62 17.83 -40.85
C ILE A 203 39.15 19.22 -41.25
N ARG A 204 39.75 19.95 -40.33
CA ARG A 204 40.21 21.33 -40.54
C ARG A 204 41.68 21.40 -41.05
N LYS A 205 42.31 20.25 -41.25
CA LYS A 205 43.67 20.11 -41.83
C LYS A 205 43.60 19.61 -43.26
#